data_40b78972cfc0e511d2dd84b25be0ff90
#
_entry.id   40b78972cfc0e511d2dd84b25be0ff90
#
_cell.length_a   1.000
_cell.length_b   1.000
_cell.length_c   1.000
_cell.angle_alpha   90.00
_cell.angle_beta   90.00
_cell.angle_gamma   90.00
#
_symmetry.space_group_name_H-M   'P 1'
#
loop_
_entity.id
_entity.type
_entity.pdbx_description
1 polymer ?
#
loop_
_entity_poly.entity_id
_entity_poly.type
_entity_poly.pdbx_seq_one_letter_code
_entity_poly.pdbx_strand_id
1 'polypeptide(L)'
;MSLLLEMFTYPFILRAFVVGILVALCAALLGVPLVLKRYSMIGDGLSHVSFGALSIALACGWAPLPVSIPVVVLAALGLLRMTERSRMGADAAIAVVSASALAVGVVVTSLTTGMTTDVDSLMFGSILAMDRADVALSVGLCAAVLVLYVLFYHRLFAITFDESFARATGVKVGLYNTILSVLTALTIVLGMRMMGAMLISSLVIFPALTAMTLLRSFRGVVICAAGLSVVCFCVGLTGSYLWGTPVGATVVLVNLAAFLLSRGVMKLKRAS
;
A
#
# COMPACT_ATOMS: atom_id res chain seq x y z
N MET A 1 12.94 0.36 -29.35
CA MET A 1 11.84 1.33 -29.42
C MET A 1 10.52 0.66 -29.86
N SER A 2 10.55 -0.35 -30.71
CA SER A 2 9.38 -1.16 -31.10
C SER A 2 8.76 -1.95 -29.94
N LEU A 3 9.54 -2.60 -29.10
CA LEU A 3 9.07 -3.39 -27.94
C LEU A 3 8.29 -2.56 -26.90
N LEU A 4 8.70 -1.30 -26.66
CA LEU A 4 7.99 -0.42 -25.74
C LEU A 4 6.65 0.06 -26.31
N LEU A 5 6.56 0.29 -27.60
CA LEU A 5 5.30 0.63 -28.27
C LEU A 5 4.35 -0.58 -28.32
N GLU A 6 4.91 -1.76 -28.57
CA GLU A 6 4.18 -3.02 -28.59
C GLU A 6 3.55 -3.34 -27.22
N MET A 7 4.25 -3.01 -26.09
CA MET A 7 3.72 -3.17 -24.73
C MET A 7 2.38 -2.46 -24.54
N PHE A 8 2.20 -1.25 -25.07
CA PHE A 8 0.95 -0.47 -24.95
C PHE A 8 -0.17 -0.98 -25.87
N THR A 9 0.09 -1.90 -26.77
CA THR A 9 -0.94 -2.52 -27.64
C THR A 9 -1.75 -3.55 -26.86
N TYR A 10 -1.22 -4.07 -25.75
CA TYR A 10 -1.91 -5.06 -24.92
C TYR A 10 -2.85 -4.41 -23.91
N PRO A 11 -4.20 -4.65 -24.00
CA PRO A 11 -5.18 -3.99 -23.11
C PRO A 11 -4.97 -4.28 -21.62
N PHE A 12 -4.41 -5.46 -21.27
CA PHE A 12 -4.15 -5.84 -19.90
C PHE A 12 -3.00 -5.01 -19.27
N ILE A 13 -1.97 -4.69 -20.06
CA ILE A 13 -0.86 -3.84 -19.60
C ILE A 13 -1.34 -2.41 -19.37
N LEU A 14 -2.19 -1.87 -20.25
CA LEU A 14 -2.75 -0.54 -20.07
C LEU A 14 -3.59 -0.45 -18.78
N ARG A 15 -4.40 -1.47 -18.48
CA ARG A 15 -5.14 -1.57 -17.22
C ARG A 15 -4.20 -1.61 -16.02
N ALA A 16 -3.13 -2.43 -16.11
CA ALA A 16 -2.10 -2.54 -15.08
C ALA A 16 -1.42 -1.19 -14.81
N PHE A 17 -1.11 -0.41 -15.85
CA PHE A 17 -0.55 0.93 -15.70
C PHE A 17 -1.52 1.88 -14.99
N VAL A 18 -2.77 1.96 -15.47
CA VAL A 18 -3.75 2.89 -14.90
C VAL A 18 -4.02 2.59 -13.43
N VAL A 19 -4.36 1.36 -13.13
CA VAL A 19 -4.67 0.98 -11.74
C VAL A 19 -3.42 1.03 -10.87
N GLY A 20 -2.29 0.57 -11.40
CA GLY A 20 -1.03 0.58 -10.67
C GLY A 20 -0.54 1.96 -10.30
N ILE A 21 -0.63 2.92 -11.20
CA ILE A 21 -0.31 4.33 -10.93
C ILE A 21 -1.25 4.89 -9.85
N LEU A 22 -2.55 4.61 -9.92
CA LEU A 22 -3.51 5.08 -8.94
C LEU A 22 -3.24 4.50 -7.55
N VAL A 23 -2.99 3.18 -7.47
CA VAL A 23 -2.66 2.52 -6.21
C VAL A 23 -1.32 3.01 -5.66
N ALA A 24 -0.30 3.16 -6.50
CA ALA A 24 1.02 3.68 -6.11
C ALA A 24 0.91 5.11 -5.55
N LEU A 25 0.09 5.94 -6.19
CA LEU A 25 -0.20 7.30 -5.74
C LEU A 25 -0.90 7.31 -4.38
N CYS A 26 -1.98 6.52 -4.22
CA CYS A 26 -2.69 6.39 -2.94
C CYS A 26 -1.76 5.88 -1.83
N ALA A 27 -0.96 4.83 -2.11
CA ALA A 27 -0.04 4.26 -1.15
C ALA A 27 1.02 5.25 -0.68
N ALA A 28 1.61 6.02 -1.60
CA ALA A 28 2.62 7.02 -1.27
C ALA A 28 2.04 8.20 -0.46
N LEU A 29 0.86 8.68 -0.84
CA LEU A 29 0.18 9.77 -0.13
C LEU A 29 -0.18 9.39 1.30
N LEU A 30 -0.73 8.20 1.51
CA LEU A 30 -1.05 7.67 2.84
C LEU A 30 0.19 7.24 3.60
N GLY A 31 1.24 6.80 2.91
CA GLY A 31 2.52 6.39 3.50
C GLY A 31 3.20 7.51 4.28
N VAL A 32 3.14 8.76 3.80
CA VAL A 32 3.79 9.89 4.49
C VAL A 32 3.25 10.09 5.92
N PRO A 33 1.94 10.26 6.16
CA PRO A 33 1.43 10.38 7.53
C PRO A 33 1.64 9.09 8.35
N LEU A 34 1.55 7.90 7.75
CA LEU A 34 1.75 6.65 8.46
C LEU A 34 3.18 6.49 8.97
N VAL A 35 4.18 6.79 8.13
CA VAL A 35 5.59 6.72 8.51
C VAL A 35 5.91 7.76 9.59
N LEU A 36 5.40 8.98 9.50
CA LEU A 36 5.57 10.03 10.51
C LEU A 36 4.94 9.65 11.85
N LYS A 37 3.81 8.97 11.83
CA LYS A 37 3.12 8.45 13.04
C LYS A 37 3.74 7.15 13.59
N ARG A 38 4.82 6.64 13.00
CA ARG A 38 5.48 5.38 13.37
C ARG A 38 4.61 4.13 13.15
N TYR A 39 3.70 4.18 12.19
CA TYR A 39 2.91 3.04 11.72
C TYR A 39 3.49 2.44 10.43
N SER A 40 4.82 2.44 10.26
CA SER A 40 5.48 2.02 9.01
C SER A 40 5.12 0.59 8.60
N MET A 41 4.96 -0.32 9.56
CA MET A 41 4.66 -1.73 9.31
C MET A 41 3.18 -2.02 9.07
N ILE A 42 2.28 -1.02 9.13
CA ILE A 42 0.84 -1.25 8.97
C ILE A 42 0.48 -1.78 7.57
N GLY A 43 1.25 -1.37 6.56
CA GLY A 43 1.11 -1.86 5.19
C GLY A 43 1.32 -3.36 5.09
N ASP A 44 2.37 -3.86 5.72
CA ASP A 44 2.70 -5.28 5.79
C ASP A 44 1.66 -6.06 6.60
N GLY A 45 1.33 -5.58 7.79
CA GLY A 45 0.33 -6.21 8.66
C GLY A 45 -1.04 -6.37 7.99
N LEU A 46 -1.55 -5.31 7.38
CA LEU A 46 -2.85 -5.36 6.72
C LEU A 46 -2.83 -6.15 5.41
N SER A 47 -1.68 -6.25 4.73
CA SER A 47 -1.56 -7.12 3.55
C SER A 47 -1.67 -8.59 3.93
N HIS A 48 -1.10 -9.02 5.06
CA HIS A 48 -1.27 -10.38 5.57
C HIS A 48 -2.71 -10.64 6.04
N VAL A 49 -3.40 -9.66 6.62
CA VAL A 49 -4.84 -9.76 6.91
C VAL A 49 -5.64 -9.91 5.62
N SER A 50 -5.30 -9.16 4.59
CA SER A 50 -5.94 -9.26 3.28
C SER A 50 -5.71 -10.65 2.66
N PHE A 51 -4.49 -11.20 2.77
CA PHE A 51 -4.17 -12.56 2.34
C PHE A 51 -5.06 -13.60 3.05
N GLY A 52 -5.16 -13.54 4.37
CA GLY A 52 -6.02 -14.45 5.14
C GLY A 52 -7.50 -14.36 4.74
N ALA A 53 -8.01 -13.15 4.56
CA ALA A 53 -9.38 -12.91 4.13
C ALA A 53 -9.66 -13.40 2.70
N LEU A 54 -8.72 -13.16 1.77
CA LEU A 54 -8.80 -13.64 0.40
C LEU A 54 -8.77 -15.17 0.33
N SER A 55 -7.90 -15.81 1.11
CA SER A 55 -7.80 -17.27 1.19
C SER A 55 -9.11 -17.89 1.67
N ILE A 56 -9.73 -17.32 2.71
CA ILE A 56 -11.04 -17.77 3.21
C ILE A 56 -12.13 -17.59 2.15
N ALA A 57 -12.16 -16.42 1.49
CA ALA A 57 -13.15 -16.13 0.45
C ALA A 57 -13.06 -17.12 -0.70
N LEU A 58 -11.84 -17.41 -1.18
CA LEU A 58 -11.60 -18.39 -2.25
C LEU A 58 -11.99 -19.82 -1.82
N ALA A 59 -11.64 -20.22 -0.60
CA ALA A 59 -12.00 -21.53 -0.06
C ALA A 59 -13.52 -21.73 0.04
N CYS A 60 -14.27 -20.66 0.32
CA CYS A 60 -15.74 -20.67 0.38
C CYS A 60 -16.41 -20.44 -0.99
N GLY A 61 -15.65 -20.19 -2.05
CA GLY A 61 -16.21 -19.85 -3.36
C GLY A 61 -16.88 -18.46 -3.42
N TRP A 62 -16.51 -17.56 -2.50
CA TRP A 62 -17.07 -16.20 -2.44
C TRP A 62 -16.23 -15.24 -3.27
N ALA A 63 -16.83 -14.11 -3.68
CA ALA A 63 -16.12 -13.06 -4.37
C ALA A 63 -15.03 -12.46 -3.46
N PRO A 64 -13.74 -12.49 -3.86
CA PRO A 64 -12.63 -12.18 -2.94
C PRO A 64 -12.62 -10.74 -2.43
N LEU A 65 -12.82 -9.73 -3.29
CA LEU A 65 -12.75 -8.31 -2.89
C LEU A 65 -13.89 -7.88 -1.95
N PRO A 66 -15.17 -8.23 -2.20
CA PRO A 66 -16.25 -7.87 -1.29
C PRO A 66 -16.12 -8.45 0.11
N VAL A 67 -15.40 -9.58 0.27
CA VAL A 67 -15.15 -10.20 1.57
C VAL A 67 -13.91 -9.59 2.23
N SER A 68 -12.83 -9.41 1.50
CA SER A 68 -11.56 -8.91 2.08
C SER A 68 -11.64 -7.44 2.51
N ILE A 69 -12.36 -6.59 1.78
CA ILE A 69 -12.48 -5.17 2.13
C ILE A 69 -13.01 -4.97 3.56
N PRO A 70 -14.19 -5.48 3.97
CA PRO A 70 -14.68 -5.27 5.32
C PRO A 70 -13.79 -5.92 6.38
N VAL A 71 -13.20 -7.08 6.13
CA VAL A 71 -12.30 -7.75 7.08
C VAL A 71 -11.06 -6.91 7.35
N VAL A 72 -10.41 -6.40 6.30
CA VAL A 72 -9.21 -5.58 6.46
C VAL A 72 -9.52 -4.21 7.07
N VAL A 73 -10.66 -3.61 6.75
CA VAL A 73 -11.12 -2.37 7.40
C VAL A 73 -11.34 -2.60 8.89
N LEU A 74 -12.01 -3.70 9.29
CA LEU A 74 -12.19 -4.03 10.70
C LEU A 74 -10.86 -4.29 11.41
N ALA A 75 -9.92 -4.97 10.76
CA ALA A 75 -8.58 -5.19 11.30
C ALA A 75 -7.81 -3.88 11.47
N ALA A 76 -7.89 -2.96 10.51
CA ALA A 76 -7.26 -1.64 10.60
C ALA A 76 -7.82 -0.81 11.76
N LEU A 77 -9.15 -0.83 11.94
CA LEU A 77 -9.81 -0.17 13.09
C LEU A 77 -9.46 -0.85 14.42
N GLY A 78 -9.34 -2.18 14.42
CA GLY A 78 -8.87 -2.94 15.58
C GLY A 78 -7.45 -2.57 15.97
N LEU A 79 -6.53 -2.53 15.00
CA LEU A 79 -5.13 -2.09 15.20
C LEU A 79 -5.07 -0.67 15.75
N LEU A 80 -5.84 0.27 15.20
CA LEU A 80 -5.91 1.63 15.69
C LEU A 80 -6.33 1.67 17.17
N ARG A 81 -7.39 0.94 17.53
CA ARG A 81 -7.87 0.88 18.93
C ARG A 81 -6.88 0.20 19.87
N MET A 82 -6.20 -0.86 19.41
CA MET A 82 -5.18 -1.55 20.20
C MET A 82 -3.99 -0.61 20.51
N THR A 83 -3.57 0.18 19.54
CA THR A 83 -2.45 1.12 19.72
C THR A 83 -2.83 2.35 20.57
N GLU A 84 -4.06 2.83 20.49
CA GLU A 84 -4.52 3.98 21.28
C GLU A 84 -4.82 3.63 22.75
N ARG A 85 -5.30 2.41 23.03
CA ARG A 85 -5.80 2.01 24.36
C ARG A 85 -4.86 1.08 25.12
N SER A 86 -3.98 0.38 24.45
CA SER A 86 -3.07 -0.59 25.05
C SER A 86 -1.69 0.03 25.32
N ARG A 87 -0.98 -0.49 26.34
CA ARG A 87 0.45 -0.21 26.54
C ARG A 87 1.33 -0.93 25.51
N MET A 88 0.74 -1.71 24.64
CA MET A 88 1.44 -2.43 23.57
C MET A 88 1.84 -1.46 22.48
N GLY A 89 3.10 -1.46 22.10
CA GLY A 89 3.58 -0.63 20.96
C GLY A 89 2.87 -0.99 19.65
N ALA A 90 2.76 -0.02 18.75
CA ALA A 90 2.12 -0.21 17.45
C ALA A 90 2.70 -1.41 16.68
N ASP A 91 4.02 -1.55 16.68
CA ASP A 91 4.73 -2.63 15.97
C ASP A 91 4.39 -4.01 16.52
N ALA A 92 4.24 -4.15 17.85
CA ALA A 92 3.86 -5.42 18.48
C ALA A 92 2.41 -5.80 18.14
N ALA A 93 1.48 -4.84 18.14
CA ALA A 93 0.10 -5.07 17.75
C ALA A 93 0.00 -5.51 16.29
N ILE A 94 0.73 -4.83 15.40
CA ILE A 94 0.79 -5.16 13.97
C ILE A 94 1.38 -6.56 13.78
N ALA A 95 2.47 -6.90 14.48
CA ALA A 95 3.14 -8.19 14.36
C ALA A 95 2.22 -9.36 14.77
N VAL A 96 1.47 -9.22 15.88
CA VAL A 96 0.52 -10.26 16.33
C VAL A 96 -0.60 -10.46 15.32
N VAL A 97 -1.22 -9.38 14.84
CA VAL A 97 -2.32 -9.46 13.86
C VAL A 97 -1.81 -10.02 12.53
N SER A 98 -0.64 -9.56 12.07
CA SER A 98 0.01 -10.02 10.84
C SER A 98 0.30 -11.52 10.87
N ALA A 99 1.01 -12.00 11.91
CA ALA A 99 1.37 -13.41 12.04
C ALA A 99 0.15 -14.32 12.15
N SER A 100 -0.86 -13.89 12.91
CA SER A 100 -2.12 -14.65 13.07
C SER A 100 -2.88 -14.76 11.77
N ALA A 101 -3.03 -13.65 11.04
CA ALA A 101 -3.75 -13.62 9.77
C ALA A 101 -3.02 -14.44 8.68
N LEU A 102 -1.70 -14.34 8.63
CA LEU A 102 -0.87 -15.14 7.72
C LEU A 102 -1.02 -16.64 8.01
N ALA A 103 -0.95 -17.03 9.29
CA ALA A 103 -1.13 -18.42 9.71
C ALA A 103 -2.51 -18.97 9.30
N VAL A 104 -3.57 -18.19 9.53
CA VAL A 104 -4.94 -18.57 9.10
C VAL A 104 -4.98 -18.74 7.58
N GLY A 105 -4.45 -17.80 6.82
CA GLY A 105 -4.42 -17.89 5.35
C GLY A 105 -3.69 -19.14 4.86
N VAL A 106 -2.50 -19.42 5.39
CA VAL A 106 -1.70 -20.61 5.02
C VAL A 106 -2.42 -21.90 5.39
N VAL A 107 -3.03 -21.99 6.57
CA VAL A 107 -3.79 -23.19 6.98
C VAL A 107 -4.99 -23.41 6.06
N VAL A 108 -5.77 -22.36 5.76
CA VAL A 108 -6.92 -22.47 4.87
C VAL A 108 -6.51 -22.91 3.47
N THR A 109 -5.46 -22.34 2.92
CA THR A 109 -4.96 -22.74 1.58
C THR A 109 -4.42 -24.17 1.57
N SER A 110 -3.74 -24.61 2.63
CA SER A 110 -3.23 -25.97 2.72
C SER A 110 -4.33 -27.03 2.87
N LEU A 111 -5.46 -26.69 3.48
CA LEU A 111 -6.60 -27.60 3.61
C LEU A 111 -7.48 -27.67 2.37
N THR A 112 -7.36 -26.68 1.47
CA THR A 112 -8.17 -26.60 0.26
C THR A 112 -7.37 -27.13 -0.92
N THR A 113 -7.74 -28.33 -1.39
CA THR A 113 -7.07 -29.01 -2.52
C THR A 113 -7.14 -28.15 -3.80
N GLY A 114 -5.98 -27.93 -4.43
CA GLY A 114 -5.88 -27.17 -5.70
C GLY A 114 -5.54 -25.70 -5.60
N MET A 115 -5.46 -25.12 -4.39
CA MET A 115 -5.15 -23.70 -4.19
C MET A 115 -3.65 -23.35 -4.09
N THR A 116 -2.74 -24.34 -4.16
CA THR A 116 -1.29 -24.09 -4.01
C THR A 116 -0.72 -23.13 -5.07
N THR A 117 -1.28 -23.18 -6.28
CA THR A 117 -0.86 -22.30 -7.39
C THR A 117 -1.34 -20.85 -7.20
N ASP A 118 -2.43 -20.63 -6.47
CA ASP A 118 -3.01 -19.31 -6.28
C ASP A 118 -2.36 -18.51 -5.12
N VAL A 119 -1.72 -19.20 -4.17
CA VAL A 119 -1.04 -18.55 -3.03
C VAL A 119 0.13 -17.69 -3.51
N ASP A 120 0.95 -18.21 -4.41
CA ASP A 120 2.07 -17.48 -4.99
C ASP A 120 1.56 -16.25 -5.77
N SER A 121 0.48 -16.39 -6.52
CA SER A 121 -0.14 -15.27 -7.24
C SER A 121 -0.71 -14.20 -6.30
N LEU A 122 -1.24 -14.59 -5.15
CA LEU A 122 -1.74 -13.65 -4.14
C LEU A 122 -0.60 -12.92 -3.40
N MET A 123 0.52 -13.59 -3.14
CA MET A 123 1.67 -12.98 -2.46
C MET A 123 2.46 -12.04 -3.37
N PHE A 124 2.67 -12.45 -4.64
CA PHE A 124 3.47 -11.69 -5.61
C PHE A 124 2.63 -10.80 -6.53
N GLY A 125 1.31 -10.97 -6.51
CA GLY A 125 0.36 -10.25 -7.35
C GLY A 125 0.26 -10.84 -8.76
N SER A 126 -0.94 -10.82 -9.30
CA SER A 126 -1.20 -11.17 -10.71
C SER A 126 -1.97 -10.03 -11.38
N ILE A 127 -1.22 -9.06 -11.89
CA ILE A 127 -1.78 -7.94 -12.67
C ILE A 127 -2.53 -8.46 -13.90
N LEU A 128 -2.18 -9.65 -14.39
CA LEU A 128 -2.77 -10.28 -15.57
C LEU A 128 -4.16 -10.87 -15.30
N ALA A 129 -4.49 -11.18 -14.06
CA ALA A 129 -5.74 -11.86 -13.68
C ALA A 129 -6.90 -10.90 -13.37
N MET A 130 -6.79 -9.61 -13.70
CA MET A 130 -7.82 -8.62 -13.41
C MET A 130 -8.99 -8.67 -14.37
N ASP A 131 -10.20 -8.87 -13.83
CA ASP A 131 -11.43 -8.66 -14.57
C ASP A 131 -11.76 -7.17 -14.71
N ARG A 132 -12.61 -6.83 -15.69
CA ARG A 132 -13.07 -5.44 -15.91
C ARG A 132 -13.81 -4.86 -14.70
N ALA A 133 -14.54 -5.69 -13.97
CA ALA A 133 -15.23 -5.29 -12.75
C ALA A 133 -14.25 -4.91 -11.64
N ASP A 134 -13.18 -5.70 -11.44
CA ASP A 134 -12.11 -5.42 -10.48
C ASP A 134 -11.41 -4.09 -10.80
N VAL A 135 -11.14 -3.82 -12.08
CA VAL A 135 -10.52 -2.56 -12.53
C VAL A 135 -11.42 -1.36 -12.23
N ALA A 136 -12.71 -1.44 -12.57
CA ALA A 136 -13.65 -0.36 -12.34
C ALA A 136 -13.82 -0.06 -10.83
N LEU A 137 -13.94 -1.10 -10.01
CA LEU A 137 -14.00 -0.97 -8.56
C LEU A 137 -12.72 -0.35 -7.99
N SER A 138 -11.56 -0.79 -8.46
CA SER A 138 -10.27 -0.26 -8.01
C SER A 138 -10.08 1.21 -8.38
N VAL A 139 -10.40 1.59 -9.60
CA VAL A 139 -10.35 2.99 -10.05
C VAL A 139 -11.30 3.86 -9.23
N GLY A 140 -12.54 3.41 -9.03
CA GLY A 140 -13.51 4.13 -8.21
C GLY A 140 -13.07 4.32 -6.77
N LEU A 141 -12.57 3.25 -6.13
CA LEU A 141 -12.07 3.32 -4.74
C LEU A 141 -10.79 4.15 -4.62
N CYS A 142 -9.83 4.01 -5.55
CA CYS A 142 -8.64 4.87 -5.56
C CYS A 142 -9.00 6.35 -5.76
N ALA A 143 -9.93 6.65 -6.66
CA ALA A 143 -10.42 8.01 -6.85
C ALA A 143 -11.06 8.56 -5.56
N ALA A 144 -11.88 7.77 -4.87
CA ALA A 144 -12.46 8.15 -3.59
C ALA A 144 -11.37 8.40 -2.52
N VAL A 145 -10.35 7.52 -2.43
CA VAL A 145 -9.21 7.70 -1.51
C VAL A 145 -8.47 9.00 -1.80
N LEU A 146 -8.16 9.29 -3.07
CA LEU A 146 -7.47 10.52 -3.47
C LEU A 146 -8.28 11.76 -3.15
N VAL A 147 -9.57 11.77 -3.47
CA VAL A 147 -10.48 12.89 -3.17
C VAL A 147 -10.55 13.14 -1.68
N LEU A 148 -10.78 12.09 -0.87
CA LEU A 148 -10.86 12.22 0.59
C LEU A 148 -9.52 12.65 1.19
N TYR A 149 -8.38 12.14 0.69
CA TYR A 149 -7.07 12.58 1.14
C TYR A 149 -6.85 14.07 0.88
N VAL A 150 -7.17 14.56 -0.32
CA VAL A 150 -7.03 15.98 -0.67
C VAL A 150 -7.98 16.84 0.16
N LEU A 151 -9.24 16.41 0.33
CA LEU A 151 -10.25 17.13 1.12
C LEU A 151 -9.83 17.27 2.57
N PHE A 152 -9.27 16.23 3.16
CA PHE A 152 -8.85 16.21 4.56
C PHE A 152 -7.37 16.51 4.76
N TYR A 153 -6.64 16.93 3.72
CA TYR A 153 -5.20 17.16 3.75
C TYR A 153 -4.74 17.99 4.96
N HIS A 154 -5.37 19.14 5.22
CA HIS A 154 -5.01 20.00 6.33
C HIS A 154 -5.27 19.37 7.71
N ARG A 155 -6.33 18.59 7.83
CA ARG A 155 -6.66 17.87 9.07
C ARG A 155 -5.71 16.70 9.31
N LEU A 156 -5.40 15.95 8.25
CA LEU A 156 -4.43 14.86 8.29
C LEU A 156 -3.03 15.38 8.64
N PHE A 157 -2.64 16.53 8.08
CA PHE A 157 -1.40 17.21 8.45
C PHE A 157 -1.38 17.53 9.96
N ALA A 158 -2.41 18.18 10.47
CA ALA A 158 -2.47 18.58 11.89
C ALA A 158 -2.35 17.39 12.85
N ILE A 159 -3.11 16.31 12.62
CA ILE A 159 -3.06 15.11 13.46
C ILE A 159 -1.78 14.30 13.31
N THR A 160 -1.03 14.50 12.22
CA THR A 160 0.22 13.78 11.99
C THR A 160 1.37 14.37 12.79
N PHE A 161 1.41 15.69 12.96
CA PHE A 161 2.49 16.38 13.66
C PHE A 161 2.23 16.52 15.17
N ASP A 162 1.04 16.91 15.57
CA ASP A 162 0.69 17.09 16.98
C ASP A 162 -0.80 16.84 17.22
N GLU A 163 -1.09 15.64 17.70
CA GLU A 163 -2.47 15.24 18.06
C GLU A 163 -3.03 16.05 19.24
N SER A 164 -2.17 16.44 20.19
CA SER A 164 -2.56 17.20 21.38
C SER A 164 -2.99 18.60 20.98
N PHE A 165 -2.20 19.27 20.16
CA PHE A 165 -2.53 20.58 19.60
C PHE A 165 -3.78 20.52 18.70
N ALA A 166 -3.85 19.51 17.80
CA ALA A 166 -5.01 19.32 16.95
C ALA A 166 -6.30 19.15 17.76
N ARG A 167 -6.24 18.41 18.87
CA ARG A 167 -7.37 18.23 19.80
C ARG A 167 -7.73 19.53 20.51
N ALA A 168 -6.75 20.30 20.96
CA ALA A 168 -6.95 21.60 21.61
C ALA A 168 -7.61 22.63 20.68
N THR A 169 -7.32 22.57 19.38
CA THR A 169 -7.94 23.42 18.34
C THR A 169 -9.30 22.92 17.84
N GLY A 170 -9.90 21.92 18.50
CA GLY A 170 -11.24 21.41 18.18
C GLY A 170 -11.28 20.36 17.06
N VAL A 171 -10.15 19.88 16.58
CA VAL A 171 -10.12 18.80 15.58
C VAL A 171 -10.49 17.47 16.23
N LYS A 172 -11.45 16.75 15.66
CA LYS A 172 -11.85 15.41 16.11
C LYS A 172 -10.80 14.36 15.72
N VAL A 173 -9.69 14.31 16.46
CA VAL A 173 -8.51 13.45 16.17
C VAL A 173 -8.91 12.00 15.91
N GLY A 174 -9.75 11.39 16.76
CA GLY A 174 -10.20 10.01 16.59
C GLY A 174 -10.91 9.76 15.26
N LEU A 175 -11.73 10.73 14.80
CA LEU A 175 -12.39 10.62 13.50
C LEU A 175 -11.38 10.60 12.35
N TYR A 176 -10.41 11.51 12.35
CA TYR A 176 -9.42 11.58 11.27
C TYR A 176 -8.42 10.43 11.31
N ASN A 177 -8.06 9.89 12.48
CA ASN A 177 -7.30 8.65 12.60
C ASN A 177 -8.09 7.46 12.04
N THR A 178 -9.38 7.38 12.31
CA THR A 178 -10.29 6.37 11.72
C THR A 178 -10.33 6.50 10.20
N ILE A 179 -10.51 7.71 9.67
CA ILE A 179 -10.50 7.97 8.22
C ILE A 179 -9.17 7.51 7.61
N LEU A 180 -8.04 7.91 8.19
CA LEU A 180 -6.72 7.50 7.71
C LEU A 180 -6.58 5.97 7.69
N SER A 181 -7.01 5.27 8.74
CA SER A 181 -6.96 3.82 8.83
C SER A 181 -7.84 3.15 7.77
N VAL A 182 -9.05 3.65 7.54
CA VAL A 182 -9.96 3.12 6.50
C VAL A 182 -9.39 3.33 5.10
N LEU A 183 -8.90 4.53 4.79
CA LEU A 183 -8.28 4.82 3.49
C LEU A 183 -7.06 3.93 3.25
N THR A 184 -6.25 3.71 4.28
CA THR A 184 -5.10 2.80 4.23
C THR A 184 -5.53 1.37 3.97
N ALA A 185 -6.53 0.87 4.70
CA ALA A 185 -7.07 -0.48 4.53
C ALA A 185 -7.58 -0.71 3.09
N LEU A 186 -8.36 0.23 2.55
CA LEU A 186 -8.86 0.16 1.18
C LEU A 186 -7.72 0.11 0.17
N THR A 187 -6.73 0.98 0.30
CA THR A 187 -5.56 1.03 -0.60
C THR A 187 -4.77 -0.26 -0.55
N ILE A 188 -4.56 -0.83 0.66
CA ILE A 188 -3.81 -2.08 0.83
C ILE A 188 -4.55 -3.27 0.23
N VAL A 189 -5.86 -3.41 0.46
CA VAL A 189 -6.64 -4.52 -0.12
C VAL A 189 -6.60 -4.50 -1.65
N LEU A 190 -6.78 -3.32 -2.24
CA LEU A 190 -6.73 -3.16 -3.68
C LEU A 190 -5.32 -3.46 -4.22
N GLY A 191 -4.30 -2.87 -3.59
CA GLY A 191 -2.91 -3.06 -3.99
C GLY A 191 -2.45 -4.52 -3.83
N MET A 192 -2.81 -5.16 -2.73
CA MET A 192 -2.45 -6.54 -2.46
C MET A 192 -3.02 -7.50 -3.52
N ARG A 193 -4.31 -7.38 -3.86
CA ARG A 193 -4.93 -8.23 -4.87
C ARG A 193 -4.30 -8.09 -6.25
N MET A 194 -3.88 -6.87 -6.62
CA MET A 194 -3.39 -6.56 -7.97
C MET A 194 -1.89 -6.71 -8.10
N MET A 195 -1.14 -6.33 -7.08
CA MET A 195 0.31 -6.17 -7.13
C MET A 195 1.05 -7.06 -6.13
N GLY A 196 0.31 -7.71 -5.23
CA GLY A 196 0.85 -8.53 -4.16
C GLY A 196 1.21 -7.77 -2.90
N ALA A 197 1.34 -8.53 -1.80
CA ALA A 197 1.63 -8.00 -0.47
C ALA A 197 2.97 -7.26 -0.41
N MET A 198 4.00 -7.81 -1.04
CA MET A 198 5.36 -7.27 -1.04
C MET A 198 5.43 -5.88 -1.68
N LEU A 199 4.75 -5.69 -2.82
CA LEU A 199 4.80 -4.43 -3.54
C LEU A 199 4.03 -3.34 -2.81
N ILE A 200 2.82 -3.62 -2.32
CA ILE A 200 2.00 -2.58 -1.67
C ILE A 200 2.68 -2.06 -0.39
N SER A 201 3.29 -2.94 0.41
CA SER A 201 4.05 -2.55 1.60
C SER A 201 5.23 -1.64 1.24
N SER A 202 5.95 -1.96 0.16
CA SER A 202 7.07 -1.14 -0.30
C SER A 202 6.63 0.24 -0.81
N LEU A 203 5.52 0.34 -1.55
CA LEU A 203 4.98 1.60 -2.07
C LEU A 203 4.49 2.55 -0.97
N VAL A 204 4.08 2.02 0.18
CA VAL A 204 3.74 2.83 1.37
C VAL A 204 5.00 3.40 2.01
N ILE A 205 6.08 2.61 2.13
CA ILE A 205 7.24 2.96 2.96
C ILE A 205 8.33 3.69 2.17
N PHE A 206 8.82 3.12 1.05
CA PHE A 206 10.01 3.62 0.36
C PHE A 206 9.85 5.04 -0.21
N PRO A 207 8.76 5.39 -0.93
CA PRO A 207 8.61 6.74 -1.45
C PRO A 207 8.54 7.79 -0.35
N ALA A 208 7.84 7.49 0.76
CA ALA A 208 7.75 8.37 1.92
C ALA A 208 9.12 8.59 2.57
N LEU A 209 9.87 7.52 2.88
CA LEU A 209 11.22 7.62 3.46
C LEU A 209 12.19 8.33 2.52
N THR A 210 12.15 8.04 1.23
CA THR A 210 13.00 8.69 0.23
C THR A 210 12.74 10.20 0.18
N ALA A 211 11.47 10.58 0.11
CA ALA A 211 11.09 12.00 0.10
C ALA A 211 11.48 12.73 1.39
N MET A 212 11.34 12.08 2.56
CA MET A 212 11.78 12.64 3.85
C MET A 212 13.29 12.81 3.96
N THR A 213 14.09 12.04 3.23
CA THR A 213 15.55 12.27 3.17
C THR A 213 15.91 13.50 2.34
N LEU A 214 15.11 13.82 1.32
CA LEU A 214 15.38 14.91 0.38
C LEU A 214 14.79 16.25 0.82
N LEU A 215 13.61 16.25 1.44
CA LEU A 215 12.82 17.44 1.74
C LEU A 215 12.41 17.49 3.21
N ARG A 216 12.27 18.74 3.72
CA ARG A 216 11.90 18.98 5.14
C ARG A 216 10.47 19.47 5.32
N SER A 217 9.82 19.97 4.28
CA SER A 217 8.43 20.46 4.36
C SER A 217 7.45 19.33 4.09
N PHE A 218 6.40 19.22 4.86
CA PHE A 218 5.38 18.15 4.69
C PHE A 218 4.78 18.14 3.28
N ARG A 219 4.42 19.32 2.76
CA ARG A 219 3.87 19.46 1.41
C ARG A 219 4.88 18.99 0.35
N GLY A 220 6.14 19.38 0.49
CA GLY A 220 7.20 18.92 -0.41
C GLY A 220 7.40 17.40 -0.34
N VAL A 221 7.42 16.83 0.87
CA VAL A 221 7.54 15.37 1.09
C VAL A 221 6.38 14.62 0.43
N VAL A 222 5.15 15.09 0.61
CA VAL A 222 3.95 14.45 0.01
C VAL A 222 4.02 14.46 -1.52
N ILE A 223 4.34 15.61 -2.12
CA ILE A 223 4.43 15.74 -3.60
C ILE A 223 5.60 14.90 -4.14
N CYS A 224 6.74 14.94 -3.48
CA CYS A 224 7.93 14.18 -3.87
C CYS A 224 7.67 12.67 -3.74
N ALA A 225 7.06 12.20 -2.65
CA ALA A 225 6.70 10.80 -2.45
C ALA A 225 5.73 10.31 -3.53
N ALA A 226 4.71 11.11 -3.86
CA ALA A 226 3.77 10.81 -4.92
C ALA A 226 4.45 10.67 -6.29
N GLY A 227 5.31 11.63 -6.65
CA GLY A 227 6.07 11.59 -7.91
C GLY A 227 7.03 10.41 -7.99
N LEU A 228 7.80 10.17 -6.91
CA LEU A 228 8.72 9.02 -6.82
C LEU A 228 7.99 7.68 -6.95
N SER A 229 6.86 7.52 -6.28
CA SER A 229 6.08 6.28 -6.33
C SER A 229 5.62 5.97 -7.75
N VAL A 230 5.08 6.97 -8.46
CA VAL A 230 4.62 6.81 -9.85
C VAL A 230 5.81 6.48 -10.77
N VAL A 231 6.91 7.21 -10.66
CA VAL A 231 8.10 6.97 -11.49
C VAL A 231 8.69 5.59 -11.23
N CYS A 232 8.90 5.22 -9.96
CA CYS A 232 9.43 3.90 -9.60
C CYS A 232 8.53 2.77 -10.05
N PHE A 233 7.20 2.95 -9.95
CA PHE A 233 6.23 1.98 -10.44
C PHE A 233 6.31 1.82 -11.97
N CYS A 234 6.31 2.92 -12.73
CA CYS A 234 6.39 2.87 -14.19
C CYS A 234 7.71 2.23 -14.66
N VAL A 235 8.84 2.62 -14.06
CA VAL A 235 10.16 2.04 -14.39
C VAL A 235 10.21 0.55 -14.04
N GLY A 236 9.70 0.18 -12.86
CA GLY A 236 9.69 -1.22 -12.43
C GLY A 236 8.77 -2.10 -13.26
N LEU A 237 7.57 -1.62 -13.63
CA LEU A 237 6.64 -2.35 -14.49
C LEU A 237 7.23 -2.54 -15.91
N THR A 238 7.83 -1.48 -16.46
CA THR A 238 8.50 -1.56 -17.76
C THR A 238 9.69 -2.51 -17.73
N GLY A 239 10.52 -2.44 -16.70
CA GLY A 239 11.66 -3.34 -16.49
C GLY A 239 11.21 -4.81 -16.34
N SER A 240 10.14 -5.06 -15.58
CA SER A 240 9.55 -6.38 -15.44
C SER A 240 9.12 -6.97 -16.79
N TYR A 241 8.47 -6.16 -17.62
CA TYR A 241 8.06 -6.58 -18.96
C TYR A 241 9.26 -6.95 -19.87
N LEU A 242 10.32 -6.14 -19.81
CA LEU A 242 11.52 -6.36 -20.66
C LEU A 242 12.34 -7.58 -20.25
N TRP A 243 12.41 -7.88 -18.95
CA TRP A 243 13.25 -8.96 -18.40
C TRP A 243 12.46 -10.21 -18.00
N GLY A 244 11.13 -10.22 -18.15
CA GLY A 244 10.28 -11.34 -17.77
C GLY A 244 10.31 -11.64 -16.26
N THR A 245 10.52 -10.62 -15.43
CA THR A 245 10.63 -10.75 -13.97
C THR A 245 9.31 -10.45 -13.26
N PRO A 246 9.07 -10.93 -12.02
CA PRO A 246 7.88 -10.59 -11.26
C PRO A 246 7.77 -9.08 -11.03
N VAL A 247 6.64 -8.48 -11.40
CA VAL A 247 6.40 -7.02 -11.33
C VAL A 247 6.64 -6.48 -9.92
N GLY A 248 6.09 -7.15 -8.90
CA GLY A 248 6.22 -6.73 -7.51
C GLY A 248 7.66 -6.58 -7.08
N ALA A 249 8.47 -7.62 -7.28
CA ALA A 249 9.88 -7.63 -6.89
C ALA A 249 10.69 -6.56 -7.65
N THR A 250 10.45 -6.41 -8.95
CA THR A 250 11.19 -5.43 -9.78
C THR A 250 10.91 -4.00 -9.32
N VAL A 251 9.63 -3.65 -9.05
CA VAL A 251 9.28 -2.31 -8.52
C VAL A 251 9.89 -2.08 -7.13
N VAL A 252 9.92 -3.09 -6.26
CA VAL A 252 10.56 -2.98 -4.94
C VAL A 252 12.05 -2.68 -5.07
N LEU A 253 12.75 -3.37 -5.98
CA LEU A 253 14.19 -3.11 -6.24
C LEU A 253 14.43 -1.71 -6.78
N VAL A 254 13.57 -1.21 -7.68
CA VAL A 254 13.65 0.17 -8.18
C VAL A 254 13.44 1.18 -7.05
N ASN A 255 12.45 0.96 -6.16
CA ASN A 255 12.25 1.80 -4.99
C ASN A 255 13.46 1.78 -4.03
N LEU A 256 14.04 0.60 -3.78
CA LEU A 256 15.24 0.46 -2.97
C LEU A 256 16.42 1.22 -3.59
N ALA A 257 16.63 1.09 -4.90
CA ALA A 257 17.68 1.83 -5.61
C ALA A 257 17.48 3.35 -5.47
N ALA A 258 16.27 3.86 -5.67
CA ALA A 258 15.92 5.27 -5.49
C ALA A 258 16.21 5.75 -4.05
N PHE A 259 15.87 4.94 -3.04
CA PHE A 259 16.16 5.23 -1.64
C PHE A 259 17.67 5.31 -1.36
N LEU A 260 18.44 4.32 -1.81
CA LEU A 260 19.89 4.30 -1.62
C LEU A 260 20.58 5.47 -2.32
N LEU A 261 20.18 5.79 -3.56
CA LEU A 261 20.68 6.95 -4.29
C LEU A 261 20.38 8.25 -3.56
N SER A 262 19.17 8.43 -3.04
CA SER A 262 18.82 9.64 -2.29
C SER A 262 19.68 9.82 -1.04
N ARG A 263 19.96 8.73 -0.31
CA ARG A 263 20.85 8.75 0.85
C ARG A 263 22.30 9.05 0.47
N GLY A 264 22.79 8.48 -0.62
CA GLY A 264 24.13 8.74 -1.15
C GLY A 264 24.33 10.22 -1.51
N VAL A 265 23.39 10.80 -2.25
CA VAL A 265 23.41 12.23 -2.62
C VAL A 265 23.39 13.13 -1.39
N MET A 266 22.56 12.81 -0.37
CA MET A 266 22.53 13.63 0.86
C MET A 266 23.78 13.49 1.70
N LYS A 267 24.44 12.32 1.71
CA LYS A 267 25.73 12.13 2.39
C LYS A 267 26.84 12.95 1.72
N LEU A 268 26.89 12.97 0.39
CA LEU A 268 27.83 13.77 -0.39
C LEU A 268 27.64 15.27 -0.15
N LYS A 269 26.39 15.76 -0.15
CA LYS A 269 26.07 17.19 0.15
C LYS A 269 26.40 17.62 1.58
N ARG A 270 26.49 16.70 2.53
CA ARG A 270 26.90 17.01 3.92
C ARG A 270 28.41 16.98 4.12
N ALA A 271 29.12 16.31 3.21
CA ALA A 271 30.58 16.21 3.24
C ALA A 271 31.30 17.35 2.46
N SER A 272 30.55 17.98 1.56
CA SER A 272 30.94 19.22 0.85
C SER A 272 30.47 20.47 1.59
#